data_338cf499179e880a97756d71f8cb5a25
#
_entry.id   338cf499179e880a97756d71f8cb5a25
#
_cell.length_a   1.000
_cell.length_b   1.000
_cell.length_c   1.000
_cell.angle_alpha   90.00
_cell.angle_beta   90.00
_cell.angle_gamma   90.00
#
_symmetry.space_group_name_H-M   'P 1'
#
loop_
_entity.id
_entity.type
_entity.pdbx_description
1 polymer ?
#
loop_
_entity_poly.entity_id
_entity_poly.type
_entity_poly.pdbx_seq_one_letter_code
_entity_poly.pdbx_strand_id
1 'polypeptide(L)'
;MTDTRPNPRASLLRHRLMLPVLFIYLAVSAAIVSGTALWMKDLAETAVRERSTSTLNLVIENIRGELSKFIYMPKLLSSLETIPRTLGKPNSTEPVIQLNEELSNIANLSGAQAIYVLNDQGRTIAASNATAEEIPLLPRSTAQPYFIEAMQGRLGRHYGIDPAGRGRSYFFAHPIRQQNAIIGVVVIQVELDNLEPLWFSSESEILVVDRDGIVFLSSRPEWRFRTLAPLDPARHDVLAEAEHYGRRTF
;
A
#
# COMPACT_ATOMS: atom_id res chain seq x y z
N MET A 1 26.53 13.00 -93.20
CA MET A 1 25.24 13.23 -92.49
C MET A 1 24.71 11.86 -92.07
N THR A 2 25.05 11.43 -90.87
CA THR A 2 24.63 10.13 -90.28
C THR A 2 23.38 10.35 -89.39
N ASP A 3 22.27 9.93 -89.89
CA ASP A 3 20.96 9.98 -89.21
C ASP A 3 20.91 8.89 -88.12
N THR A 4 21.12 9.26 -86.84
CA THR A 4 21.00 8.37 -85.70
C THR A 4 19.60 8.49 -85.14
N ARG A 5 18.63 7.77 -85.70
CA ARG A 5 17.29 7.65 -85.10
C ARG A 5 17.37 6.76 -83.89
N PRO A 6 16.81 7.19 -82.69
CA PRO A 6 16.83 6.37 -81.51
C PRO A 6 15.88 5.16 -81.72
N ASN A 7 16.36 3.99 -81.38
CA ASN A 7 15.67 2.72 -81.53
C ASN A 7 14.54 2.63 -80.49
N PRO A 8 13.24 2.69 -80.87
CA PRO A 8 12.12 2.74 -79.91
C PRO A 8 11.95 1.45 -79.11
N ARG A 9 12.57 0.33 -79.51
CA ARG A 9 12.53 -0.94 -78.75
C ARG A 9 13.43 -0.94 -77.52
N ALA A 10 14.48 -0.12 -77.45
CA ALA A 10 15.37 -0.02 -76.32
C ALA A 10 14.76 0.76 -75.13
N SER A 11 13.86 1.70 -75.38
CA SER A 11 13.14 2.47 -74.32
C SER A 11 12.09 1.63 -73.62
N LEU A 12 11.38 0.77 -74.32
CA LEU A 12 10.34 -0.11 -73.76
C LEU A 12 10.93 -1.23 -72.87
N LEU A 13 12.12 -1.76 -73.22
CA LEU A 13 12.80 -2.73 -72.37
C LEU A 13 13.33 -2.10 -71.06
N ARG A 14 13.81 -0.87 -71.10
CA ARG A 14 14.28 -0.12 -69.90
C ARG A 14 13.11 0.12 -68.92
N HIS A 15 11.95 0.50 -69.39
CA HIS A 15 10.76 0.68 -68.53
C HIS A 15 10.25 -0.64 -67.91
N ARG A 16 10.31 -1.76 -68.70
CA ARG A 16 9.89 -3.08 -68.18
C ARG A 16 10.80 -3.63 -67.08
N LEU A 17 12.10 -3.27 -67.08
CA LEU A 17 13.06 -3.67 -66.06
C LEU A 17 13.08 -2.70 -64.87
N MET A 18 12.78 -1.43 -65.05
CA MET A 18 12.75 -0.44 -63.95
C MET A 18 11.59 -0.65 -62.97
N LEU A 19 10.41 -1.08 -63.44
CA LEU A 19 9.24 -1.34 -62.58
C LEU A 19 9.49 -2.43 -61.51
N PRO A 20 10.02 -3.63 -61.85
CA PRO A 20 10.30 -4.65 -60.82
C PRO A 20 11.43 -4.24 -59.89
N VAL A 21 12.46 -3.52 -60.34
CA VAL A 21 13.52 -3.00 -59.48
C VAL A 21 12.98 -1.97 -58.48
N LEU A 22 12.12 -1.07 -58.92
CA LEU A 22 11.44 -0.10 -58.04
C LEU A 22 10.57 -0.79 -57.04
N PHE A 23 9.84 -1.85 -57.44
CA PHE A 23 9.00 -2.62 -56.55
C PHE A 23 9.80 -3.37 -55.47
N ILE A 24 10.93 -3.98 -55.86
CA ILE A 24 11.83 -4.64 -54.93
C ILE A 24 12.45 -3.60 -53.95
N TYR A 25 12.85 -2.44 -54.43
CA TYR A 25 13.36 -1.38 -53.58
C TYR A 25 12.32 -0.90 -52.54
N LEU A 26 11.08 -0.67 -52.99
CA LEU A 26 9.96 -0.31 -52.11
C LEU A 26 9.65 -1.42 -51.11
N ALA A 27 9.65 -2.68 -51.53
CA ALA A 27 9.40 -3.82 -50.64
C ALA A 27 10.48 -3.97 -49.55
N VAL A 28 11.75 -3.84 -49.94
CA VAL A 28 12.90 -3.88 -49.03
C VAL A 28 12.86 -2.68 -48.06
N SER A 29 12.55 -1.49 -48.55
CA SER A 29 12.42 -0.30 -47.70
C SER A 29 11.30 -0.44 -46.71
N ALA A 30 10.13 -0.94 -47.14
CA ALA A 30 9.00 -1.22 -46.29
C ALA A 30 9.33 -2.29 -45.21
N ALA A 31 10.04 -3.36 -45.59
CA ALA A 31 10.48 -4.40 -44.67
C ALA A 31 11.46 -3.86 -43.61
N ILE A 32 12.40 -3.01 -43.99
CA ILE A 32 13.35 -2.37 -43.06
C ILE A 32 12.62 -1.44 -42.10
N VAL A 33 11.73 -0.57 -42.61
CA VAL A 33 10.95 0.35 -41.77
C VAL A 33 10.04 -0.43 -40.81
N SER A 34 9.37 -1.47 -41.29
CA SER A 34 8.52 -2.31 -40.43
C SER A 34 9.34 -3.07 -39.38
N GLY A 35 10.49 -3.63 -39.78
CA GLY A 35 11.37 -4.35 -38.85
C GLY A 35 11.96 -3.44 -37.77
N THR A 36 12.39 -2.23 -38.14
CA THR A 36 12.92 -1.26 -37.18
C THR A 36 11.81 -0.74 -36.24
N ALA A 37 10.59 -0.53 -36.75
CA ALA A 37 9.47 -0.10 -35.93
C ALA A 37 9.06 -1.16 -34.89
N LEU A 38 9.03 -2.44 -35.28
CA LEU A 38 8.75 -3.55 -34.36
C LEU A 38 9.86 -3.70 -33.31
N TRP A 39 11.11 -3.60 -33.72
CA TRP A 39 12.24 -3.69 -32.81
C TRP A 39 12.30 -2.52 -31.82
N MET A 40 12.03 -1.28 -32.27
CA MET A 40 11.95 -0.12 -31.40
C MET A 40 10.78 -0.23 -30.41
N LYS A 41 9.63 -0.80 -30.83
CA LYS A 41 8.48 -1.04 -29.94
C LYS A 41 8.86 -2.02 -28.82
N ASP A 42 9.48 -3.13 -29.15
CA ASP A 42 9.91 -4.14 -28.16
C ASP A 42 10.95 -3.58 -27.19
N LEU A 43 11.91 -2.78 -27.70
CA LEU A 43 12.89 -2.09 -26.87
C LEU A 43 12.23 -1.07 -25.91
N ALA A 44 11.24 -0.32 -26.39
CA ALA A 44 10.52 0.65 -25.60
C ALA A 44 9.67 -0.03 -24.53
N GLU A 45 8.99 -1.12 -24.86
CA GLU A 45 8.18 -1.89 -23.91
C GLU A 45 9.06 -2.50 -22.79
N THR A 46 10.21 -3.07 -23.14
CA THR A 46 11.15 -3.63 -22.15
C THR A 46 11.73 -2.54 -21.25
N ALA A 47 12.14 -1.40 -21.78
CA ALA A 47 12.67 -0.28 -21.01
C ALA A 47 11.62 0.30 -20.04
N VAL A 48 10.36 0.45 -20.49
CA VAL A 48 9.25 0.90 -19.63
C VAL A 48 9.00 -0.13 -18.53
N ARG A 49 8.96 -1.42 -18.86
CA ARG A 49 8.75 -2.48 -17.88
C ARG A 49 9.85 -2.53 -16.81
N GLU A 50 11.11 -2.46 -17.22
CA GLU A 50 12.24 -2.44 -16.29
C GLU A 50 12.19 -1.22 -15.37
N ARG A 51 11.90 -0.04 -15.91
CA ARG A 51 11.77 1.20 -15.14
C ARG A 51 10.61 1.13 -14.14
N SER A 52 9.45 0.63 -14.57
CA SER A 52 8.29 0.45 -13.70
C SER A 52 8.55 -0.58 -12.60
N THR A 53 9.23 -1.69 -12.91
CA THR A 53 9.60 -2.71 -11.92
C THR A 53 10.58 -2.15 -10.89
N SER A 54 11.57 -1.38 -11.33
CA SER A 54 12.53 -0.72 -10.44
C SER A 54 11.83 0.27 -9.49
N THR A 55 10.96 1.12 -10.02
CA THR A 55 10.16 2.06 -9.22
C THR A 55 9.28 1.32 -8.22
N LEU A 56 8.60 0.24 -8.65
CA LEU A 56 7.77 -0.58 -7.77
C LEU A 56 8.58 -1.18 -6.62
N ASN A 57 9.77 -1.73 -6.89
CA ASN A 57 10.64 -2.28 -5.87
C ASN A 57 11.08 -1.22 -4.86
N LEU A 58 11.42 -0.02 -5.31
CA LEU A 58 11.77 1.09 -4.42
C LEU A 58 10.61 1.47 -3.50
N VAL A 59 9.38 1.53 -4.02
CA VAL A 59 8.17 1.81 -3.22
C VAL A 59 7.92 0.71 -2.19
N ILE A 60 8.02 -0.56 -2.61
CA ILE A 60 7.85 -1.71 -1.70
C ILE A 60 8.88 -1.67 -0.57
N GLU A 61 10.16 -1.43 -0.88
CA GLU A 61 11.22 -1.36 0.12
C GLU A 61 11.06 -0.14 1.04
N ASN A 62 10.58 0.98 0.53
CA ASN A 62 10.26 2.16 1.34
C ASN A 62 9.15 1.85 2.36
N ILE A 63 8.01 1.31 1.91
CA ILE A 63 6.90 0.90 2.79
C ILE A 63 7.38 -0.14 3.81
N ARG A 64 8.11 -1.16 3.35
CA ARG A 64 8.65 -2.22 4.22
C ARG A 64 9.63 -1.65 5.24
N GLY A 65 10.51 -0.76 4.82
CA GLY A 65 11.48 -0.08 5.68
C GLY A 65 10.80 0.68 6.82
N GLU A 66 9.79 1.48 6.49
CA GLU A 66 9.04 2.23 7.49
C GLU A 66 8.27 1.32 8.46
N LEU A 67 7.56 0.33 7.95
CA LEU A 67 6.78 -0.58 8.79
C LEU A 67 7.65 -1.54 9.62
N SER A 68 8.84 -1.91 9.14
CA SER A 68 9.73 -2.86 9.84
C SER A 68 10.19 -2.37 11.20
N LYS A 69 10.28 -1.05 11.39
CA LYS A 69 10.64 -0.42 12.67
C LYS A 69 9.67 -0.81 13.80
N PHE A 70 8.41 -1.04 13.44
CA PHE A 70 7.31 -1.27 14.38
C PHE A 70 6.94 -2.74 14.59
N ILE A 71 7.45 -3.68 13.78
CA ILE A 71 7.07 -5.10 13.83
C ILE A 71 7.32 -5.73 15.21
N TYR A 72 8.44 -5.39 15.85
CA TYR A 72 8.85 -5.99 17.11
C TYR A 72 8.43 -5.20 18.35
N MET A 73 8.04 -3.95 18.18
CA MET A 73 7.68 -3.07 19.29
C MET A 73 6.51 -3.59 20.15
N PRO A 74 5.39 -4.09 19.60
CA PRO A 74 4.29 -4.57 20.42
C PRO A 74 4.72 -5.75 21.31
N LYS A 75 5.62 -6.60 20.81
CA LYS A 75 6.18 -7.70 21.60
C LYS A 75 7.06 -7.20 22.75
N LEU A 76 7.89 -6.19 22.51
CA LEU A 76 8.71 -5.59 23.56
C LEU A 76 7.83 -4.92 24.62
N LEU A 77 6.86 -4.13 24.20
CA LEU A 77 5.93 -3.45 25.09
C LEU A 77 5.08 -4.43 25.91
N SER A 78 4.64 -5.54 25.32
CA SER A 78 3.87 -6.55 26.03
C SER A 78 4.62 -7.19 27.21
N SER A 79 5.94 -6.99 27.29
CA SER A 79 6.82 -7.47 28.40
C SER A 79 6.99 -6.44 29.51
N LEU A 80 6.47 -5.22 29.39
CA LEU A 80 6.55 -4.18 30.44
C LEU A 80 5.69 -4.59 31.64
N GLU A 81 6.26 -4.57 32.84
CA GLU A 81 5.58 -4.97 34.08
C GLU A 81 4.42 -4.02 34.45
N THR A 82 4.46 -2.77 33.99
CA THR A 82 3.41 -1.77 34.22
C THR A 82 2.10 -2.19 33.56
N ILE A 83 2.15 -2.84 32.41
CA ILE A 83 0.97 -3.21 31.62
C ILE A 83 0.11 -4.27 32.34
N PRO A 84 0.60 -5.46 32.73
CA PRO A 84 -0.22 -6.44 33.46
C PRO A 84 -0.73 -5.91 34.79
N ARG A 85 0.05 -5.06 35.47
CA ARG A 85 -0.35 -4.42 36.73
C ARG A 85 -1.56 -3.50 36.54
N THR A 86 -1.57 -2.71 35.47
CA THR A 86 -2.68 -1.79 35.13
C THR A 86 -3.91 -2.58 34.66
N LEU A 87 -3.74 -3.62 33.84
CA LEU A 87 -4.84 -4.51 33.41
C LEU A 87 -5.50 -5.22 34.59
N GLY A 88 -4.73 -5.56 35.65
CA GLY A 88 -5.28 -6.16 36.88
C GLY A 88 -6.07 -5.17 37.76
N LYS A 89 -5.96 -3.86 37.51
CA LYS A 89 -6.64 -2.79 38.27
C LYS A 89 -7.23 -1.72 37.33
N PRO A 90 -8.12 -2.07 36.40
CA PRO A 90 -8.56 -1.16 35.33
C PRO A 90 -9.37 0.05 35.82
N ASN A 91 -9.90 -0.01 37.05
CA ASN A 91 -10.68 1.08 37.65
C ASN A 91 -9.84 2.05 38.49
N SER A 92 -8.52 1.85 38.57
CA SER A 92 -7.62 2.73 39.30
C SER A 92 -7.04 3.77 38.35
N THR A 93 -7.35 5.03 38.57
CA THR A 93 -6.94 6.14 37.68
C THR A 93 -5.44 6.34 37.65
N GLU A 94 -4.77 6.27 38.81
CA GLU A 94 -3.31 6.53 38.92
C GLU A 94 -2.45 5.58 38.07
N PRO A 95 -2.61 4.25 38.07
CA PRO A 95 -1.84 3.36 37.19
C PRO A 95 -2.12 3.61 35.71
N VAL A 96 -3.34 4.04 35.34
CA VAL A 96 -3.70 4.36 33.95
C VAL A 96 -2.98 5.63 33.50
N ILE A 97 -2.97 6.69 34.32
CA ILE A 97 -2.25 7.94 34.01
C ILE A 97 -0.75 7.65 33.80
N GLN A 98 -0.12 6.95 34.74
CA GLN A 98 1.29 6.59 34.64
C GLN A 98 1.62 5.78 33.38
N LEU A 99 0.76 4.80 33.06
CA LEU A 99 0.95 4.01 31.83
C LEU A 99 0.75 4.86 30.57
N ASN A 100 -0.24 5.77 30.53
CA ASN A 100 -0.45 6.68 29.40
C ASN A 100 0.78 7.55 29.14
N GLU A 101 1.39 8.10 30.21
CA GLU A 101 2.62 8.90 30.09
C GLU A 101 3.78 8.06 29.54
N GLU A 102 3.97 6.84 30.06
CA GLU A 102 4.98 5.91 29.58
C GLU A 102 4.79 5.58 28.09
N LEU A 103 3.56 5.24 27.69
CA LEU A 103 3.21 4.96 26.29
C LEU A 103 3.38 6.19 25.39
N SER A 104 3.04 7.39 25.89
CA SER A 104 3.21 8.65 25.16
C SER A 104 4.70 8.93 24.87
N ASN A 105 5.54 8.76 25.87
CA ASN A 105 6.98 8.91 25.71
C ASN A 105 7.55 7.93 24.67
N ILE A 106 7.10 6.66 24.72
CA ILE A 106 7.54 5.65 23.76
C ILE A 106 7.03 5.96 22.35
N ALA A 107 5.77 6.39 22.20
CA ALA A 107 5.20 6.79 20.91
C ALA A 107 6.00 7.94 20.27
N ASN A 108 6.29 8.99 21.06
CA ASN A 108 7.05 10.14 20.60
C ASN A 108 8.48 9.77 20.17
N LEU A 109 9.15 8.91 20.94
CA LEU A 109 10.52 8.47 20.63
C LEU A 109 10.60 7.54 19.41
N SER A 110 9.58 6.72 19.20
CA SER A 110 9.55 5.74 18.11
C SER A 110 8.97 6.29 16.80
N GLY A 111 8.23 7.40 16.87
CA GLY A 111 7.45 7.93 15.76
C GLY A 111 6.15 7.15 15.49
N ALA A 112 5.68 6.35 16.45
CA ALA A 112 4.36 5.74 16.38
C ALA A 112 3.27 6.81 16.50
N GLN A 113 2.20 6.69 15.72
CA GLN A 113 1.07 7.61 15.79
C GLN A 113 0.33 7.48 17.13
N ALA A 114 0.16 6.23 17.59
CA ALA A 114 -0.40 5.92 18.88
C ALA A 114 -0.03 4.50 19.35
N ILE A 115 -0.09 4.29 20.65
CA ILE A 115 0.07 2.99 21.31
C ILE A 115 -1.12 2.78 22.23
N TYR A 116 -1.79 1.61 22.09
CA TYR A 116 -2.95 1.25 22.90
C TYR A 116 -2.69 -0.03 23.67
N VAL A 117 -3.22 -0.11 24.88
CA VAL A 117 -3.33 -1.33 25.68
C VAL A 117 -4.80 -1.69 25.80
N LEU A 118 -5.18 -2.85 25.26
CA LEU A 118 -6.54 -3.36 25.26
C LEU A 118 -6.63 -4.54 26.25
N ASN A 119 -7.77 -4.68 26.92
CA ASN A 119 -8.06 -5.91 27.68
C ASN A 119 -8.53 -7.03 26.76
N ASP A 120 -8.81 -8.20 27.32
CA ASP A 120 -9.32 -9.39 26.63
C ASP A 120 -10.71 -9.18 25.98
N GLN A 121 -11.44 -8.15 26.38
CA GLN A 121 -12.74 -7.75 25.82
C GLN A 121 -12.59 -6.66 24.75
N GLY A 122 -11.36 -6.34 24.30
CA GLY A 122 -11.10 -5.32 23.29
C GLY A 122 -11.38 -3.89 23.72
N ARG A 123 -11.52 -3.66 25.04
CA ARG A 123 -11.67 -2.30 25.59
C ARG A 123 -10.28 -1.69 25.80
N THR A 124 -10.10 -0.46 25.40
CA THR A 124 -8.88 0.30 25.70
C THR A 124 -8.80 0.60 27.20
N ILE A 125 -7.66 0.28 27.78
CA ILE A 125 -7.36 0.52 29.20
C ILE A 125 -6.34 1.67 29.35
N ALA A 126 -5.40 1.77 28.40
CA ALA A 126 -4.43 2.86 28.34
C ALA A 126 -4.14 3.23 26.88
N ALA A 127 -3.80 4.50 26.63
CA ALA A 127 -3.47 5.00 25.31
C ALA A 127 -2.46 6.15 25.40
N SER A 128 -1.52 6.19 24.45
CA SER A 128 -0.49 7.24 24.38
C SER A 128 -1.04 8.61 23.96
N ASN A 129 -2.21 8.66 23.36
CA ASN A 129 -2.82 9.84 22.73
C ASN A 129 -4.21 10.19 23.28
N ALA A 130 -4.55 9.67 24.45
CA ALA A 130 -5.81 9.96 25.13
C ALA A 130 -5.61 10.13 26.63
N THR A 131 -6.40 10.97 27.25
CA THR A 131 -6.46 11.10 28.71
C THR A 131 -7.23 9.94 29.34
N ALA A 132 -7.10 9.77 30.67
CA ALA A 132 -7.83 8.73 31.38
C ALA A 132 -9.35 8.88 31.25
N GLU A 133 -9.85 10.11 31.11
CA GLU A 133 -11.28 10.42 30.93
C GLU A 133 -11.77 10.09 29.51
N GLU A 134 -10.91 10.19 28.49
CA GLU A 134 -11.26 9.92 27.10
C GLU A 134 -11.22 8.43 26.77
N ILE A 135 -10.40 7.63 27.47
CA ILE A 135 -10.24 6.19 27.21
C ILE A 135 -11.57 5.42 27.18
N PRO A 136 -12.51 5.63 28.12
CA PRO A 136 -13.79 4.91 28.10
C PRO A 136 -14.66 5.23 26.88
N LEU A 137 -14.40 6.34 26.19
CA LEU A 137 -15.13 6.79 25.00
C LEU A 137 -14.58 6.16 23.70
N LEU A 138 -13.40 5.52 23.76
CA LEU A 138 -12.81 4.89 22.59
C LEU A 138 -13.62 3.64 22.19
N PRO A 139 -13.76 3.39 20.86
CA PRO A 139 -14.51 2.23 20.38
C PRO A 139 -13.82 0.93 20.79
N ARG A 140 -14.61 -0.13 20.91
CA ARG A 140 -14.07 -1.47 21.15
C ARG A 140 -13.42 -2.05 19.90
N SER A 141 -12.32 -2.76 20.11
CA SER A 141 -11.53 -3.34 19.03
C SER A 141 -11.82 -4.83 18.76
N THR A 142 -12.89 -5.39 19.34
CA THR A 142 -13.20 -6.84 19.24
C THR A 142 -13.39 -7.34 17.82
N ALA A 143 -13.93 -6.51 16.92
CA ALA A 143 -14.12 -6.83 15.50
C ALA A 143 -12.88 -6.58 14.65
N GLN A 144 -11.86 -5.96 15.21
CA GLN A 144 -10.67 -5.59 14.43
C GLN A 144 -9.77 -6.80 14.17
N PRO A 145 -9.33 -7.02 12.91
CA PRO A 145 -8.52 -8.18 12.55
C PRO A 145 -7.22 -8.30 13.37
N TYR A 146 -6.54 -7.19 13.64
CA TYR A 146 -5.33 -7.18 14.44
C TYR A 146 -5.56 -7.67 15.89
N PHE A 147 -6.73 -7.35 16.48
CA PHE A 147 -7.09 -7.79 17.82
C PHE A 147 -7.40 -9.30 17.83
N ILE A 148 -8.20 -9.76 16.87
CA ILE A 148 -8.58 -11.18 16.74
C ILE A 148 -7.33 -12.05 16.59
N GLU A 149 -6.38 -11.67 15.73
CA GLU A 149 -5.12 -12.41 15.55
C GLU A 149 -4.25 -12.42 16.81
N ALA A 150 -4.14 -11.27 17.49
CA ALA A 150 -3.39 -11.18 18.72
C ALA A 150 -4.00 -12.04 19.85
N MET A 151 -5.33 -12.06 20.00
CA MET A 151 -6.02 -12.95 20.95
C MET A 151 -5.85 -14.44 20.64
N GLN A 152 -5.49 -14.80 19.40
CA GLN A 152 -5.07 -16.16 19.00
C GLN A 152 -3.57 -16.45 19.26
N GLY A 153 -2.87 -15.51 19.87
CA GLY A 153 -1.45 -15.65 20.20
C GLY A 153 -0.47 -15.34 19.08
N ARG A 154 -0.95 -14.79 17.95
CA ARG A 154 -0.14 -14.38 16.79
C ARG A 154 0.14 -12.88 16.79
N LEU A 155 1.06 -12.45 15.94
CA LEU A 155 1.24 -11.03 15.63
C LEU A 155 0.08 -10.58 14.73
N GLY A 156 -0.82 -9.77 15.27
CA GLY A 156 -1.90 -9.14 14.52
C GLY A 156 -1.37 -8.03 13.62
N ARG A 157 -1.87 -7.97 12.40
CA ARG A 157 -1.53 -6.94 11.41
C ARG A 157 -2.78 -6.51 10.67
N HIS A 158 -2.94 -5.21 10.53
CA HIS A 158 -4.08 -4.67 9.81
C HIS A 158 -3.77 -3.28 9.30
N TYR A 159 -4.32 -2.91 8.17
CA TYR A 159 -4.36 -1.53 7.69
C TYR A 159 -5.83 -1.07 7.66
N GLY A 160 -6.06 0.19 7.91
CA GLY A 160 -7.42 0.72 7.96
C GLY A 160 -7.43 2.22 8.23
N ILE A 161 -8.63 2.74 8.40
CA ILE A 161 -8.82 4.10 8.86
C ILE A 161 -8.63 4.16 10.39
N ASP A 162 -7.96 5.20 10.87
CA ASP A 162 -7.91 5.51 12.30
C ASP A 162 -9.35 5.54 12.87
N PRO A 163 -9.65 4.87 13.97
CA PRO A 163 -10.98 4.91 14.60
C PRO A 163 -11.50 6.31 14.88
N ALA A 164 -10.62 7.29 15.08
CA ALA A 164 -10.97 8.70 15.22
C ALA A 164 -11.10 9.43 13.85
N GLY A 165 -10.97 8.72 12.72
CA GLY A 165 -11.12 9.28 11.37
C GLY A 165 -9.96 10.17 10.91
N ARG A 166 -8.84 10.18 11.63
CA ARG A 166 -7.73 11.14 11.42
C ARG A 166 -6.79 10.79 10.26
N GLY A 167 -6.92 9.60 9.65
CA GLY A 167 -6.06 9.19 8.54
C GLY A 167 -6.01 7.68 8.35
N ARG A 168 -5.13 7.25 7.46
CA ARG A 168 -4.90 5.84 7.15
C ARG A 168 -3.73 5.33 7.98
N SER A 169 -3.93 4.21 8.62
CA SER A 169 -2.98 3.67 9.58
C SER A 169 -2.71 2.19 9.35
N TYR A 170 -1.54 1.76 9.75
CA TYR A 170 -1.20 0.35 9.89
C TYR A 170 -1.11 -0.01 11.36
N PHE A 171 -1.70 -1.13 11.74
CA PHE A 171 -1.77 -1.60 13.11
C PHE A 171 -0.93 -2.86 13.28
N PHE A 172 -0.09 -2.87 14.30
CA PHE A 172 0.62 -4.06 14.78
C PHE A 172 0.13 -4.37 16.18
N ALA A 173 -0.25 -5.64 16.44
CA ALA A 173 -0.78 -6.04 17.73
C ALA A 173 -0.10 -7.31 18.24
N HIS A 174 0.19 -7.36 19.54
CA HIS A 174 0.79 -8.52 20.19
C HIS A 174 0.05 -8.85 21.50
N PRO A 175 -0.17 -10.16 21.80
CA PRO A 175 -0.83 -10.56 23.04
C PRO A 175 0.00 -10.20 24.28
N ILE A 176 -0.67 -9.74 25.30
CA ILE A 176 -0.12 -9.59 26.65
C ILE A 176 -0.44 -10.88 27.39
N ARG A 177 0.59 -11.51 27.96
CA ARG A 177 0.43 -12.80 28.65
C ARG A 177 0.75 -12.65 30.13
N GLN A 178 -0.05 -13.31 30.95
CA GLN A 178 0.20 -13.52 32.37
C GLN A 178 -0.08 -14.99 32.71
N GLN A 179 0.88 -15.68 33.31
CA GLN A 179 0.77 -17.11 33.64
C GLN A 179 0.24 -17.96 32.47
N ASN A 180 0.75 -17.72 31.27
CA ASN A 180 0.35 -18.40 30.02
C ASN A 180 -1.03 -18.05 29.46
N ALA A 181 -1.87 -17.29 30.16
CA ALA A 181 -3.15 -16.78 29.63
C ALA A 181 -2.95 -15.44 28.91
N ILE A 182 -3.70 -15.19 27.84
CA ILE A 182 -3.76 -13.89 27.18
C ILE A 182 -4.74 -13.02 27.95
N ILE A 183 -4.26 -11.94 28.56
CA ILE A 183 -5.03 -11.00 29.37
C ILE A 183 -5.36 -9.71 28.65
N GLY A 184 -4.82 -9.52 27.45
CA GLY A 184 -5.02 -8.31 26.67
C GLY A 184 -4.09 -8.26 25.46
N VAL A 185 -4.06 -7.09 24.82
CA VAL A 185 -3.31 -6.86 23.58
C VAL A 185 -2.65 -5.47 23.62
N VAL A 186 -1.37 -5.39 23.25
CA VAL A 186 -0.72 -4.12 22.91
C VAL A 186 -0.87 -3.89 21.41
N VAL A 187 -1.30 -2.68 21.05
CA VAL A 187 -1.46 -2.25 19.66
C VAL A 187 -0.60 -1.03 19.39
N ILE A 188 0.14 -1.06 18.29
CA ILE A 188 0.86 0.11 17.78
C ILE A 188 0.21 0.55 16.48
N GLN A 189 -0.13 1.81 16.41
CA GLN A 189 -0.68 2.48 15.24
C GLN A 189 0.42 3.29 14.57
N VAL A 190 0.58 3.09 13.27
CA VAL A 190 1.55 3.77 12.41
C VAL A 190 0.80 4.52 11.34
N GLU A 191 1.07 5.81 11.19
CA GLU A 191 0.47 6.63 10.14
C GLU A 191 1.07 6.27 8.77
N LEU A 192 0.21 6.10 7.76
CA LEU A 192 0.61 5.79 6.39
C LEU A 192 0.55 7.00 5.46
N ASP A 193 -0.13 8.05 5.86
CA ASP A 193 -0.32 9.24 5.04
C ASP A 193 1.01 9.94 4.70
N ASN A 194 2.02 9.79 5.54
CA ASN A 194 3.36 10.34 5.36
C ASN A 194 4.21 9.60 4.30
N LEU A 195 3.78 8.44 3.82
CA LEU A 195 4.49 7.69 2.78
C LEU A 195 4.24 8.23 1.38
N GLU A 196 3.04 8.73 1.11
CA GLU A 196 2.62 9.14 -0.22
C GLU A 196 3.36 10.36 -0.78
N PRO A 197 3.73 11.41 0.01
CA PRO A 197 4.47 12.56 -0.51
C PRO A 197 5.77 12.19 -1.22
N LEU A 198 6.38 11.06 -0.85
CA LEU A 198 7.60 10.55 -1.48
C LEU A 198 7.36 10.08 -2.92
N TRP A 199 6.11 9.85 -3.31
CA TRP A 199 5.73 9.29 -4.62
C TRP A 199 5.22 10.34 -5.60
N PHE A 200 4.89 11.56 -5.15
CA PHE A 200 4.34 12.63 -6.00
C PHE A 200 5.29 13.10 -7.10
N SER A 201 6.59 12.90 -6.92
CA SER A 201 7.61 13.25 -7.92
C SER A 201 7.92 12.10 -8.90
N SER A 202 7.26 10.95 -8.76
CA SER A 202 7.45 9.83 -9.68
C SER A 202 6.82 10.11 -11.04
N GLU A 203 7.51 9.73 -12.12
CA GLU A 203 6.96 9.77 -13.48
C GLU A 203 5.84 8.72 -13.68
N SER A 204 5.75 7.76 -12.78
CA SER A 204 4.75 6.67 -12.82
C SER A 204 3.72 6.87 -11.72
N GLU A 205 2.45 6.59 -12.05
CA GLU A 205 1.38 6.56 -11.07
C GLU A 205 1.51 5.34 -10.16
N ILE A 206 1.52 5.56 -8.86
CA ILE A 206 1.70 4.51 -7.85
C ILE A 206 0.38 4.31 -7.11
N LEU A 207 -0.05 3.04 -7.06
CA LEU A 207 -1.22 2.60 -6.34
C LEU A 207 -0.87 1.44 -5.43
N VAL A 208 -1.32 1.49 -4.18
CA VAL A 208 -1.35 0.35 -3.27
C VAL A 208 -2.81 -0.03 -3.08
N VAL A 209 -3.14 -1.24 -3.48
CA VAL A 209 -4.50 -1.76 -3.43
C VAL A 209 -4.59 -2.93 -2.46
N ASP A 210 -5.76 -3.12 -1.90
CA ASP A 210 -6.06 -4.29 -1.08
C ASP A 210 -6.46 -5.52 -1.92
N ARG A 211 -6.89 -6.58 -1.23
CA ARG A 211 -7.35 -7.82 -1.87
C ARG A 211 -8.65 -7.66 -2.65
N ASP A 212 -9.43 -6.65 -2.32
CA ASP A 212 -10.71 -6.32 -2.96
C ASP A 212 -10.52 -5.32 -4.11
N GLY A 213 -9.27 -4.90 -4.39
CA GLY A 213 -8.94 -3.94 -5.43
C GLY A 213 -9.26 -2.50 -5.05
N ILE A 214 -9.42 -2.20 -3.76
CA ILE A 214 -9.65 -0.84 -3.25
C ILE A 214 -8.31 -0.14 -3.10
N VAL A 215 -8.19 1.06 -3.66
CA VAL A 215 -6.98 1.89 -3.58
C VAL A 215 -6.85 2.46 -2.17
N PHE A 216 -5.87 1.98 -1.43
CA PHE A 216 -5.61 2.41 -0.06
C PHE A 216 -4.60 3.56 0.02
N LEU A 217 -3.50 3.47 -0.75
CA LEU A 217 -2.52 4.54 -0.90
C LEU A 217 -2.34 4.86 -2.38
N SER A 218 -2.11 6.14 -2.70
CA SER A 218 -1.93 6.57 -4.09
C SER A 218 -1.08 7.82 -4.19
N SER A 219 -0.25 7.89 -5.24
CA SER A 219 0.38 9.14 -5.68
C SER A 219 -0.65 10.18 -6.14
N ARG A 220 -1.89 9.75 -6.41
CA ARG A 220 -3.03 10.60 -6.75
C ARG A 220 -4.09 10.54 -5.65
N PRO A 221 -4.25 11.60 -4.83
CA PRO A 221 -5.22 11.62 -3.73
C PRO A 221 -6.67 11.34 -4.14
N GLU A 222 -7.06 11.74 -5.35
CA GLU A 222 -8.42 11.55 -5.89
C GLU A 222 -8.77 10.10 -6.23
N TRP A 223 -7.76 9.19 -6.26
CA TRP A 223 -7.98 7.76 -6.50
C TRP A 223 -8.14 6.95 -5.22
N ARG A 224 -7.86 7.55 -4.07
CA ARG A 224 -8.00 6.88 -2.77
C ARG A 224 -9.43 6.42 -2.55
N PHE A 225 -9.57 5.21 -2.06
CA PHE A 225 -10.84 4.53 -1.78
C PHE A 225 -11.70 4.26 -3.02
N ARG A 226 -11.17 4.44 -4.23
CA ARG A 226 -11.79 3.95 -5.45
C ARG A 226 -11.42 2.50 -5.70
N THR A 227 -12.28 1.79 -6.42
CA THR A 227 -12.05 0.40 -6.80
C THR A 227 -11.47 0.32 -8.21
N LEU A 228 -10.54 -0.61 -8.43
CA LEU A 228 -9.99 -0.89 -9.77
C LEU A 228 -11.02 -1.58 -10.69
N ALA A 229 -11.99 -2.29 -10.10
CA ALA A 229 -13.10 -2.94 -10.78
C ALA A 229 -14.36 -2.84 -9.91
N PRO A 230 -15.57 -2.96 -10.47
CA PRO A 230 -16.79 -3.01 -9.68
C PRO A 230 -16.74 -4.11 -8.61
N LEU A 231 -17.08 -3.77 -7.38
CA LEU A 231 -17.18 -4.73 -6.28
C LEU A 231 -18.44 -5.58 -6.43
N ASP A 232 -18.35 -6.83 -6.02
CA ASP A 232 -19.53 -7.66 -5.78
C ASP A 232 -20.41 -7.00 -4.71
N PRO A 233 -21.74 -6.85 -4.90
CA PRO A 233 -22.64 -6.26 -3.94
C PRO A 233 -22.54 -6.89 -2.54
N ALA A 234 -22.44 -8.21 -2.45
CA ALA A 234 -22.28 -8.92 -1.17
C ALA A 234 -20.98 -8.54 -0.46
N ARG A 235 -19.90 -8.29 -1.24
CA ARG A 235 -18.62 -7.87 -0.68
C ARG A 235 -18.65 -6.41 -0.22
N HIS A 236 -19.35 -5.56 -0.98
CA HIS A 236 -19.58 -4.16 -0.61
C HIS A 236 -20.26 -4.06 0.77
N ASP A 237 -21.31 -4.85 1.01
CA ASP A 237 -22.04 -4.85 2.28
C ASP A 237 -21.15 -5.30 3.45
N VAL A 238 -20.35 -6.34 3.26
CA VAL A 238 -19.39 -6.81 4.28
C VAL A 238 -18.35 -5.75 4.63
N LEU A 239 -17.84 -5.01 3.64
CA LEU A 239 -16.85 -3.95 3.88
C LEU A 239 -17.49 -2.74 4.58
N ALA A 240 -18.73 -2.42 4.25
CA ALA A 240 -19.47 -1.35 4.88
C ALA A 240 -19.81 -1.67 6.35
N GLU A 241 -20.26 -2.90 6.64
CA GLU A 241 -20.55 -3.35 8.01
C GLU A 241 -19.28 -3.44 8.88
N ALA A 242 -18.15 -3.84 8.31
CA ALA A 242 -16.88 -3.91 9.03
C ALA A 242 -16.28 -2.54 9.36
N GLU A 243 -16.83 -1.45 8.83
CA GLU A 243 -16.28 -0.08 8.90
C GLU A 243 -14.78 -0.01 8.54
N HIS A 244 -14.32 -0.95 7.68
CA HIS A 244 -12.92 -1.12 7.33
C HIS A 244 -12.29 0.16 6.74
N TYR A 245 -13.08 0.90 5.98
CA TYR A 245 -12.72 2.19 5.39
C TYR A 245 -13.56 3.35 5.96
N GLY A 246 -14.10 3.19 7.17
CA GLY A 246 -15.05 4.14 7.75
C GLY A 246 -16.37 4.15 6.96
N ARG A 247 -17.16 5.21 7.13
CA ARG A 247 -18.47 5.38 6.43
C ARG A 247 -18.31 5.91 5.00
N ARG A 248 -17.39 5.35 4.23
CA ARG A 248 -17.13 5.79 2.85
C ARG A 248 -17.84 4.87 1.86
N THR A 249 -18.34 5.47 0.79
CA THR A 249 -18.86 4.75 -0.40
C THR A 249 -17.72 4.54 -1.39
N PHE A 250 -17.65 3.36 -1.97
CA PHE A 250 -16.65 2.94 -2.97
C PHE A 250 -17.22 3.04 -4.38
#